data_92039e243875465c9f81a38010e82871
#
_entry.id   92039e243875465c9f81a38010e82871
#
_cell.length_a   1.000
_cell.length_b   1.000
_cell.length_c   1.000
_cell.angle_alpha   90.00
_cell.angle_beta   90.00
_cell.angle_gamma   90.00
#
_symmetry.space_group_name_H-M   'P 1'
#
loop_
_entity.id
_entity.type
_entity.pdbx_description
1 polymer ?
#
loop_
_entity_poly.entity_id
_entity_poly.type
_entity_poly.pdbx_seq_one_letter_code
_entity_poly.pdbx_strand_id
1 'polypeptide(L)'
;MTPKPPATLALPHAMSGYLTKQETIAVAGEADLIIRSLLDRQQFADPLGVAERLGISSSNWPLFGLLWPSAAHLAARLALRPVLAGERILEIGCGLALASLVGHRRGADVTASDCHPLAEAFLLENLRLNGLQPMKYRHGQWGVAAGLLATDVQGCFDLIIGSDLLYERDADESLAAFISRHAAPAAEVWIVDPDRGNRPAFNRGMAGHGFEHREERLSRSQPVGAGALPGYKGRLLVYRRGAAGPATAAAMTPIMA
;
A
#
# COMPACT_ATOMS: atom_id res chain seq x y z
N MET A 1 -39.59 -0.30 23.59
CA MET A 1 -38.39 -1.13 23.48
C MET A 1 -37.31 -0.26 22.84
N THR A 2 -36.37 0.21 23.64
CA THR A 2 -35.20 0.96 23.16
C THR A 2 -34.19 0.01 22.52
N PRO A 3 -33.63 0.32 21.35
CA PRO A 3 -32.64 -0.54 20.73
C PRO A 3 -31.38 -0.58 21.60
N LYS A 4 -30.89 -1.80 21.83
CA LYS A 4 -29.63 -2.09 22.53
C LYS A 4 -28.47 -1.44 21.73
N PRO A 5 -27.57 -0.69 22.38
CA PRO A 5 -26.43 -0.12 21.68
C PRO A 5 -25.56 -1.24 21.06
N PRO A 6 -24.93 -1.00 19.90
CA PRO A 6 -24.09 -2.01 19.27
C PRO A 6 -22.95 -2.37 20.23
N ALA A 7 -22.67 -3.67 20.30
CA ALA A 7 -21.59 -4.20 21.11
C ALA A 7 -20.28 -3.53 20.69
N THR A 8 -19.62 -2.87 21.64
CA THR A 8 -18.25 -2.40 21.49
C THR A 8 -17.38 -3.62 21.19
N LEU A 9 -16.97 -3.78 19.94
CA LEU A 9 -15.99 -4.80 19.59
C LEU A 9 -14.72 -4.48 20.40
N ALA A 10 -14.44 -5.34 21.39
CA ALA A 10 -13.19 -5.28 22.13
C ALA A 10 -12.05 -5.39 21.13
N LEU A 11 -11.11 -4.43 21.17
CA LEU A 11 -9.89 -4.48 20.38
C LEU A 11 -9.23 -5.85 20.58
N PRO A 12 -8.80 -6.52 19.50
CA PRO A 12 -8.16 -7.82 19.65
C PRO A 12 -6.94 -7.68 20.56
N HIS A 13 -6.70 -8.69 21.42
CA HIS A 13 -5.54 -8.79 22.32
C HIS A 13 -4.18 -8.57 21.62
N ALA A 14 -4.14 -8.69 20.28
CA ALA A 14 -2.98 -8.46 19.43
C ALA A 14 -2.39 -7.05 19.50
N MET A 15 -3.15 -6.05 19.96
CA MET A 15 -2.67 -4.66 20.07
C MET A 15 -2.24 -4.29 21.50
N SER A 16 -2.34 -5.21 22.46
CA SER A 16 -1.86 -4.98 23.83
C SER A 16 -0.33 -4.94 23.85
N GLY A 17 0.23 -3.80 24.26
CA GLY A 17 1.68 -3.61 24.36
C GLY A 17 2.25 -2.54 23.42
N TYR A 18 1.48 -2.02 22.46
CA TYR A 18 1.89 -0.92 21.59
C TYR A 18 1.24 0.38 22.01
N LEU A 19 2.03 1.46 22.08
CA LEU A 19 1.52 2.82 22.20
C LEU A 19 1.10 3.30 20.81
N THR A 20 -0.08 3.86 20.71
CA THR A 20 -0.64 4.33 19.44
C THR A 20 -1.09 5.77 19.54
N LYS A 21 -1.17 6.44 18.40
CA LYS A 21 -1.77 7.77 18.23
C LYS A 21 -2.80 7.73 17.12
N GLN A 22 -3.63 8.77 17.04
CA GLN A 22 -4.55 9.00 15.93
C GLN A 22 -4.26 10.37 15.34
N GLU A 23 -4.21 10.43 14.03
CA GLU A 23 -3.94 11.66 13.29
C GLU A 23 -4.93 11.77 12.13
N THR A 24 -5.36 13.01 11.84
CA THR A 24 -6.13 13.30 10.63
C THR A 24 -5.16 13.51 9.47
N ILE A 25 -5.28 12.69 8.44
CA ILE A 25 -4.40 12.71 7.27
C ILE A 25 -5.18 13.29 6.10
N ALA A 26 -4.72 14.44 5.62
CA ALA A 26 -5.26 15.05 4.42
C ALA A 26 -4.92 14.17 3.20
N VAL A 27 -5.94 13.86 2.40
CA VAL A 27 -5.80 13.12 1.15
C VAL A 27 -6.20 14.03 0.01
N ALA A 28 -5.24 14.32 -0.87
CA ALA A 28 -5.51 15.20 -2.00
C ALA A 28 -6.63 14.68 -2.90
N GLY A 29 -7.64 15.52 -3.12
CA GLY A 29 -8.81 15.20 -3.95
C GLY A 29 -9.89 14.37 -3.26
N GLU A 30 -9.73 14.06 -1.97
CA GLU A 30 -10.66 13.25 -1.19
C GLU A 30 -10.86 13.85 0.22
N ALA A 31 -11.86 13.38 0.95
CA ALA A 31 -12.01 13.71 2.36
C ALA A 31 -10.84 13.14 3.17
N ASP A 32 -10.49 13.83 4.26
CA ASP A 32 -9.45 13.38 5.18
C ASP A 32 -9.72 11.97 5.74
N LEU A 33 -8.67 11.29 6.14
CA LEU A 33 -8.75 10.01 6.85
C LEU A 33 -8.22 10.15 8.27
N ILE A 34 -8.90 9.53 9.23
CA ILE A 34 -8.41 9.36 10.59
C ILE A 34 -7.61 8.07 10.62
N ILE A 35 -6.33 8.16 10.90
CA ILE A 35 -5.42 7.02 10.91
C ILE A 35 -4.88 6.78 12.32
N ARG A 36 -5.08 5.58 12.83
CA ARG A 36 -4.38 5.06 13.99
C ARG A 36 -3.05 4.47 13.54
N SER A 37 -1.97 4.92 14.15
CA SER A 37 -0.61 4.46 13.90
C SER A 37 0.10 4.14 15.21
N LEU A 38 1.27 3.52 15.16
CA LEU A 38 2.19 3.47 16.30
C LEU A 38 2.59 4.89 16.71
N LEU A 39 2.81 5.11 18.00
CA LEU A 39 3.22 6.41 18.53
C LEU A 39 4.54 6.87 17.90
N ASP A 40 5.50 5.95 17.80
CA ASP A 40 6.83 6.22 17.26
C ASP A 40 7.51 4.94 16.72
N ARG A 41 8.75 5.08 16.25
CA ARG A 41 9.55 4.00 15.67
C ARG A 41 10.20 3.08 16.71
N GLN A 42 10.07 3.34 18.00
CA GLN A 42 10.75 2.60 19.06
C GLN A 42 9.89 1.48 19.64
N GLN A 43 8.81 1.14 18.97
CA GLN A 43 7.86 0.09 19.37
C GLN A 43 8.35 -1.30 18.91
N PHE A 44 9.40 -1.83 19.54
CA PHE A 44 10.02 -3.11 19.17
C PHE A 44 9.42 -4.31 19.94
N ALA A 45 8.15 -4.26 20.30
CA ALA A 45 7.52 -5.34 21.03
C ALA A 45 6.97 -6.42 20.07
N ASP A 46 7.31 -7.66 20.32
CA ASP A 46 6.68 -8.86 19.75
C ASP A 46 6.37 -9.85 20.87
N PRO A 47 5.42 -9.51 21.78
CA PRO A 47 5.23 -10.24 23.04
C PRO A 47 4.84 -11.71 22.85
N LEU A 48 4.32 -12.07 21.69
CA LEU A 48 3.94 -13.43 21.34
C LEU A 48 4.97 -14.10 20.39
N GLY A 49 6.04 -13.41 20.02
CA GLY A 49 7.06 -13.91 19.09
C GLY A 49 6.49 -14.24 17.69
N VAL A 50 5.40 -13.59 17.27
CA VAL A 50 4.75 -13.92 15.99
C VAL A 50 5.53 -13.34 14.81
N ALA A 51 5.99 -12.09 14.92
CA ALA A 51 6.79 -11.45 13.89
C ALA A 51 8.13 -12.16 13.71
N GLU A 52 8.79 -12.55 14.83
CA GLU A 52 10.03 -13.31 14.80
C GLU A 52 9.88 -14.67 14.10
N ARG A 53 8.81 -15.43 14.43
CA ARG A 53 8.51 -16.71 13.75
C ARG A 53 8.24 -16.58 12.25
N LEU A 54 7.75 -15.44 11.82
CA LEU A 54 7.57 -15.13 10.39
C LEU A 54 8.87 -14.65 9.72
N GLY A 55 9.98 -14.62 10.45
CA GLY A 55 11.28 -14.19 9.92
C GLY A 55 11.41 -12.67 9.75
N ILE A 56 10.52 -11.88 10.35
CA ILE A 56 10.59 -10.42 10.30
C ILE A 56 11.67 -9.95 11.27
N SER A 57 12.70 -9.26 10.76
CA SER A 57 13.77 -8.69 11.59
C SER A 57 13.21 -7.70 12.62
N SER A 58 13.76 -7.70 13.83
CA SER A 58 13.31 -6.80 14.90
C SER A 58 13.41 -5.32 14.53
N SER A 59 14.36 -4.95 13.69
CA SER A 59 14.47 -3.58 13.14
C SER A 59 13.27 -3.18 12.29
N ASN A 60 12.55 -4.15 11.74
CA ASN A 60 11.42 -3.96 10.84
C ASN A 60 10.06 -4.04 11.55
N TRP A 61 10.02 -4.53 12.82
CA TRP A 61 8.75 -4.71 13.52
C TRP A 61 7.87 -3.47 13.58
N PRO A 62 8.38 -2.24 13.86
CA PRO A 62 7.50 -1.07 13.92
C PRO A 62 7.14 -0.49 12.55
N LEU A 63 7.78 -0.93 11.44
CA LEU A 63 7.68 -0.23 10.16
C LEU A 63 6.26 -0.27 9.57
N PHE A 64 5.53 -1.37 9.75
CA PHE A 64 4.16 -1.52 9.27
C PHE A 64 3.19 -0.48 9.88
N GLY A 65 3.45 -0.08 11.13
CA GLY A 65 2.55 0.75 11.93
C GLY A 65 2.80 2.25 11.84
N LEU A 66 3.63 2.71 10.91
CA LEU A 66 4.00 4.11 10.74
C LEU A 66 3.45 4.70 9.45
N LEU A 67 3.14 6.01 9.50
CA LEU A 67 2.80 6.76 8.29
C LEU A 67 4.07 7.17 7.56
N TRP A 68 4.24 6.62 6.38
CA TRP A 68 5.37 6.95 5.51
C TRP A 68 4.96 7.99 4.47
N PRO A 69 5.81 8.98 4.15
CA PRO A 69 5.49 10.00 3.16
C PRO A 69 5.12 9.43 1.78
N SER A 70 5.76 8.35 1.36
CA SER A 70 5.45 7.67 0.08
C SER A 70 4.01 7.16 0.02
N ALA A 71 3.44 6.69 1.14
CA ALA A 71 2.07 6.21 1.21
C ALA A 71 1.06 7.33 0.90
N ALA A 72 1.32 8.57 1.36
CA ALA A 72 0.47 9.71 1.06
C ALA A 72 0.50 10.07 -0.44
N HIS A 73 1.66 9.98 -1.09
CA HIS A 73 1.78 10.19 -2.53
C HIS A 73 1.08 9.09 -3.33
N LEU A 74 1.19 7.84 -2.90
CA LEU A 74 0.48 6.72 -3.52
C LEU A 74 -1.03 6.88 -3.39
N ALA A 75 -1.52 7.21 -2.20
CA ALA A 75 -2.93 7.47 -1.92
C ALA A 75 -3.48 8.61 -2.79
N ALA A 76 -2.76 9.73 -2.89
CA ALA A 76 -3.12 10.86 -3.74
C ALA A 76 -3.17 10.46 -5.22
N ARG A 77 -2.24 9.63 -5.69
CA ARG A 77 -2.25 9.13 -7.07
C ARG A 77 -3.46 8.25 -7.34
N LEU A 78 -3.80 7.36 -6.40
CA LEU A 78 -4.97 6.50 -6.51
C LEU A 78 -6.28 7.30 -6.41
N ALA A 79 -6.32 8.36 -5.61
CA ALA A 79 -7.47 9.27 -5.50
C ALA A 79 -7.85 9.92 -6.84
N LEU A 80 -6.86 10.22 -7.67
CA LEU A 80 -7.07 10.84 -8.99
C LEU A 80 -7.37 9.83 -10.10
N ARG A 81 -7.20 8.53 -9.85
CA ARG A 81 -7.43 7.49 -10.85
C ARG A 81 -8.93 7.19 -10.97
N PRO A 82 -9.49 7.07 -12.18
CA PRO A 82 -10.84 6.56 -12.34
C PRO A 82 -10.99 5.16 -11.74
N VAL A 83 -12.12 4.91 -11.07
CA VAL A 83 -12.50 3.56 -10.64
C VAL A 83 -13.03 2.82 -11.86
N LEU A 84 -12.42 1.70 -12.20
CA LEU A 84 -12.80 0.88 -13.36
C LEU A 84 -13.59 -0.34 -12.90
N ALA A 85 -14.72 -0.60 -13.56
CA ALA A 85 -15.53 -1.78 -13.24
C ALA A 85 -14.77 -3.07 -13.53
N GLY A 86 -14.74 -3.98 -12.56
CA GLY A 86 -14.06 -5.28 -12.68
C GLY A 86 -12.56 -5.24 -12.49
N GLU A 87 -11.94 -4.06 -12.33
CA GLU A 87 -10.52 -3.95 -12.03
C GLU A 87 -10.23 -4.41 -10.61
N ARG A 88 -9.25 -5.28 -10.45
CA ARG A 88 -8.77 -5.78 -9.16
C ARG A 88 -7.45 -5.13 -8.81
N ILE A 89 -7.40 -4.47 -7.65
CA ILE A 89 -6.22 -3.76 -7.16
C ILE A 89 -5.63 -4.51 -5.97
N LEU A 90 -4.30 -4.67 -5.93
CA LEU A 90 -3.56 -5.22 -4.80
C LEU A 90 -2.59 -4.17 -4.27
N GLU A 91 -2.70 -3.78 -3.01
CA GLU A 91 -1.64 -3.04 -2.31
C GLU A 91 -0.74 -4.04 -1.57
N ILE A 92 0.55 -4.04 -1.91
CA ILE A 92 1.58 -4.88 -1.29
C ILE A 92 2.41 -4.08 -0.30
N GLY A 93 2.75 -4.70 0.86
CA GLY A 93 3.41 -3.99 1.95
C GLY A 93 2.61 -2.78 2.42
N CYS A 94 1.32 -2.98 2.60
CA CYS A 94 0.36 -1.89 2.81
C CYS A 94 0.57 -1.13 4.13
N GLY A 95 1.19 -1.75 5.14
CA GLY A 95 1.34 -1.17 6.47
C GLY A 95 0.00 -0.71 7.04
N LEU A 96 -0.19 0.59 7.14
CA LEU A 96 -1.46 1.22 7.57
C LEU A 96 -2.50 1.33 6.46
N ALA A 97 -2.19 0.88 5.25
CA ALA A 97 -3.07 0.76 4.09
C ALA A 97 -3.72 2.07 3.61
N LEU A 98 -3.00 3.20 3.69
CA LEU A 98 -3.57 4.51 3.36
C LEU A 98 -4.13 4.56 1.93
N ALA A 99 -3.41 4.02 0.93
CA ALA A 99 -3.87 3.98 -0.45
C ALA A 99 -5.07 3.02 -0.62
N SER A 100 -5.03 1.86 0.03
CA SER A 100 -6.17 0.92 0.04
C SER A 100 -7.44 1.53 0.61
N LEU A 101 -7.34 2.26 1.74
CA LEU A 101 -8.49 2.96 2.35
C LEU A 101 -9.10 3.99 1.38
N VAL A 102 -8.27 4.74 0.66
CA VAL A 102 -8.72 5.69 -0.35
C VAL A 102 -9.43 4.98 -1.50
N GLY A 103 -8.81 3.95 -2.07
CA GLY A 103 -9.41 3.17 -3.17
C GLY A 103 -10.73 2.53 -2.76
N HIS A 104 -10.77 1.90 -1.58
CA HIS A 104 -11.96 1.25 -1.03
C HIS A 104 -13.10 2.24 -0.80
N ARG A 105 -12.82 3.40 -0.18
CA ARG A 105 -13.81 4.48 0.02
C ARG A 105 -14.44 4.94 -1.30
N ARG A 106 -13.68 4.94 -2.38
CA ARG A 106 -14.12 5.30 -3.74
C ARG A 106 -14.84 4.16 -4.47
N GLY A 107 -14.97 2.99 -3.87
CA GLY A 107 -15.65 1.83 -4.45
C GLY A 107 -14.79 0.97 -5.38
N ALA A 108 -13.46 1.12 -5.36
CA ALA A 108 -12.57 0.22 -6.07
C ALA A 108 -12.47 -1.15 -5.40
N ASP A 109 -12.28 -2.23 -6.18
CA ASP A 109 -12.03 -3.57 -5.66
C ASP A 109 -10.56 -3.71 -5.23
N VAL A 110 -10.27 -3.30 -4.00
CA VAL A 110 -8.92 -3.30 -3.43
C VAL A 110 -8.75 -4.44 -2.45
N THR A 111 -7.62 -5.14 -2.56
CA THR A 111 -7.10 -6.07 -1.55
C THR A 111 -5.83 -5.46 -0.95
N ALA A 112 -5.82 -5.23 0.36
CA ALA A 112 -4.61 -4.83 1.08
C ALA A 112 -3.80 -6.08 1.48
N SER A 113 -2.46 -5.98 1.47
CA SER A 113 -1.60 -7.10 1.82
C SER A 113 -0.32 -6.63 2.51
N ASP A 114 0.05 -7.33 3.58
CA ASP A 114 1.29 -7.11 4.33
C ASP A 114 1.79 -8.42 4.92
N CYS A 115 3.08 -8.52 5.21
CA CYS A 115 3.68 -9.66 5.90
C CYS A 115 3.59 -9.54 7.43
N HIS A 116 3.37 -8.34 7.97
CA HIS A 116 3.36 -8.12 9.40
C HIS A 116 2.05 -8.60 10.03
N PRO A 117 2.09 -9.39 11.12
CA PRO A 117 0.90 -10.03 11.71
C PRO A 117 -0.14 -9.05 12.26
N LEU A 118 0.26 -7.81 12.56
CA LEU A 118 -0.64 -6.79 13.09
C LEU A 118 -1.24 -5.86 12.02
N ALA A 119 -0.78 -5.93 10.78
CA ALA A 119 -1.24 -5.02 9.73
C ALA A 119 -2.77 -5.12 9.51
N GLU A 120 -3.32 -6.32 9.51
CA GLU A 120 -4.77 -6.53 9.40
C GLU A 120 -5.54 -5.86 10.55
N ALA A 121 -5.06 -6.00 11.79
CA ALA A 121 -5.73 -5.43 12.96
C ALA A 121 -5.74 -3.88 12.90
N PHE A 122 -4.65 -3.27 12.44
CA PHE A 122 -4.60 -1.83 12.22
C PHE A 122 -5.50 -1.39 11.08
N LEU A 123 -5.55 -2.14 9.97
CA LEU A 123 -6.47 -1.89 8.86
C LEU A 123 -7.93 -1.91 9.32
N LEU A 124 -8.34 -2.93 10.07
CA LEU A 124 -9.72 -3.05 10.58
C LEU A 124 -10.09 -1.87 11.48
N GLU A 125 -9.17 -1.43 12.35
CA GLU A 125 -9.40 -0.27 13.19
C GLU A 125 -9.47 1.02 12.36
N ASN A 126 -8.61 1.19 11.36
CA ASN A 126 -8.62 2.35 10.48
C ASN A 126 -9.90 2.41 9.62
N LEU A 127 -10.42 1.27 9.17
CA LEU A 127 -11.74 1.18 8.53
C LEU A 127 -12.84 1.67 9.49
N ARG A 128 -12.84 1.17 10.74
CA ARG A 128 -13.82 1.57 11.77
C ARG A 128 -13.78 3.06 12.07
N LEU A 129 -12.59 3.63 12.24
CA LEU A 129 -12.42 5.07 12.54
C LEU A 129 -12.97 5.97 11.42
N ASN A 130 -12.97 5.48 10.20
CA ASN A 130 -13.46 6.22 9.03
C ASN A 130 -14.88 5.82 8.59
N GLY A 131 -15.58 4.98 9.35
CA GLY A 131 -16.93 4.52 9.02
C GLY A 131 -17.01 3.73 7.73
N LEU A 132 -15.91 3.09 7.32
CA LEU A 132 -15.83 2.29 6.10
C LEU A 132 -16.25 0.84 6.35
N GLN A 133 -16.83 0.22 5.32
CA GLN A 133 -17.16 -1.20 5.37
C GLN A 133 -15.87 -2.06 5.39
N PRO A 134 -15.95 -3.31 5.87
CA PRO A 134 -14.82 -4.23 5.78
C PRO A 134 -14.30 -4.36 4.34
N MET A 135 -12.99 -4.47 4.19
CA MET A 135 -12.33 -4.68 2.90
C MET A 135 -11.49 -5.96 2.91
N LYS A 136 -11.08 -6.40 1.72
CA LYS A 136 -10.25 -7.60 1.55
C LYS A 136 -8.86 -7.36 2.12
N TYR A 137 -8.39 -8.26 2.96
CA TYR A 137 -7.00 -8.34 3.41
C TYR A 137 -6.44 -9.74 3.13
N ARG A 138 -5.17 -9.83 2.78
CA ARG A 138 -4.43 -11.07 2.59
C ARG A 138 -3.02 -10.95 3.12
N HIS A 139 -2.51 -12.01 3.72
CA HIS A 139 -1.10 -12.07 4.09
C HIS A 139 -0.24 -12.12 2.82
N GLY A 140 0.79 -11.29 2.75
CA GLY A 140 1.69 -11.21 1.58
C GLY A 140 3.14 -11.16 2.02
N GLN A 141 3.86 -12.23 1.77
CA GLN A 141 5.30 -12.33 2.03
C GLN A 141 6.00 -12.74 0.74
N TRP A 142 7.11 -12.06 0.43
CA TRP A 142 7.93 -12.33 -0.75
C TRP A 142 9.34 -12.72 -0.32
N GLY A 143 9.78 -13.63 0.17
CA GLY A 143 11.16 -13.91 0.62
C GLY A 143 11.40 -15.32 1.06
N VAL A 144 10.37 -16.09 1.22
CA VAL A 144 10.48 -17.54 1.54
C VAL A 144 9.45 -18.23 0.70
N ALA A 145 9.69 -19.51 0.39
CA ALA A 145 8.69 -20.34 -0.27
C ALA A 145 7.36 -20.21 0.51
N ALA A 146 6.52 -19.32 0.03
CA ALA A 146 5.24 -19.04 0.64
C ALA A 146 4.47 -20.35 0.64
N GLY A 147 4.32 -20.98 1.80
CA GLY A 147 3.36 -22.04 1.97
C GLY A 147 2.02 -21.44 1.56
N LEU A 148 1.30 -22.07 0.67
CA LEU A 148 0.00 -21.60 0.19
C LEU A 148 -1.04 -21.75 1.31
N LEU A 149 -1.02 -20.82 2.26
CA LEU A 149 -2.09 -20.72 3.24
C LEU A 149 -3.32 -20.07 2.58
N ALA A 150 -4.50 -20.43 3.01
CA ALA A 150 -5.74 -19.81 2.51
C ALA A 150 -5.83 -18.31 2.77
N THR A 151 -5.01 -17.80 3.70
CA THR A 151 -4.89 -16.39 4.06
C THR A 151 -3.92 -15.61 3.16
N ASP A 152 -3.11 -16.30 2.36
CA ASP A 152 -2.12 -15.66 1.49
C ASP A 152 -2.78 -14.98 0.27
N VAL A 153 -2.03 -14.06 -0.35
CA VAL A 153 -2.46 -13.43 -1.61
C VAL A 153 -2.64 -14.50 -2.68
N GLN A 154 -3.79 -14.50 -3.30
CA GLN A 154 -4.15 -15.45 -4.36
C GLN A 154 -4.76 -14.74 -5.56
N GLY A 155 -4.56 -15.33 -6.74
CA GLY A 155 -5.09 -14.83 -7.99
C GLY A 155 -4.23 -13.72 -8.61
N CYS A 156 -4.79 -13.07 -9.63
CA CYS A 156 -4.10 -12.03 -10.39
C CYS A 156 -4.85 -10.70 -10.27
N PHE A 157 -4.09 -9.61 -10.37
CA PHE A 157 -4.57 -8.24 -10.22
C PHE A 157 -4.18 -7.41 -11.43
N ASP A 158 -5.07 -6.51 -11.81
CA ASP A 158 -4.88 -5.62 -12.96
C ASP A 158 -3.98 -4.43 -12.61
N LEU A 159 -4.05 -4.00 -11.35
CA LEU A 159 -3.17 -2.98 -10.77
C LEU A 159 -2.56 -3.49 -9.47
N ILE A 160 -1.23 -3.47 -9.37
CA ILE A 160 -0.51 -3.72 -8.12
C ILE A 160 0.14 -2.42 -7.68
N ILE A 161 -0.06 -2.03 -6.42
CA ILE A 161 0.47 -0.78 -5.88
C ILE A 161 1.28 -1.04 -4.60
N GLY A 162 2.24 -0.16 -4.33
CA GLY A 162 3.01 -0.23 -3.10
C GLY A 162 3.85 1.03 -2.86
N SER A 163 4.27 1.24 -1.64
CA SER A 163 5.10 2.38 -1.27
C SER A 163 6.17 1.98 -0.26
N ASP A 164 7.35 2.59 -0.37
CA ASP A 164 8.49 2.36 0.52
C ASP A 164 9.00 0.90 0.60
N LEU A 165 8.83 0.10 -0.45
CA LEU A 165 9.15 -1.33 -0.45
C LEU A 165 10.65 -1.63 -0.70
N LEU A 166 11.39 -0.69 -1.30
CA LEU A 166 12.77 -0.91 -1.74
C LEU A 166 13.81 -0.53 -0.67
N TYR A 167 13.49 -0.72 0.63
CA TYR A 167 14.35 -0.32 1.74
C TYR A 167 15.44 -1.35 2.07
N GLU A 168 15.26 -2.61 1.73
CA GLU A 168 16.23 -3.68 1.86
C GLU A 168 16.73 -4.16 0.50
N ARG A 169 17.92 -4.76 0.49
CA ARG A 169 18.45 -5.40 -0.70
C ARG A 169 17.74 -6.73 -0.91
N ASP A 170 17.00 -6.82 -2.00
CA ASP A 170 16.34 -8.04 -2.47
C ASP A 170 17.29 -8.79 -3.43
N ALA A 171 18.19 -9.60 -2.86
CA ALA A 171 19.22 -10.29 -3.63
C ALA A 171 18.63 -11.39 -4.54
N ASP A 172 17.50 -11.94 -4.15
CA ASP A 172 16.86 -13.07 -4.83
C ASP A 172 15.72 -12.61 -5.77
N GLU A 173 15.58 -11.28 -5.96
CA GLU A 173 14.52 -10.67 -6.78
C GLU A 173 13.11 -11.15 -6.39
N SER A 174 12.92 -11.47 -5.12
CA SER A 174 11.71 -12.10 -4.57
C SER A 174 10.48 -11.18 -4.69
N LEU A 175 10.64 -9.86 -4.54
CA LEU A 175 9.58 -8.89 -4.72
C LEU A 175 9.11 -8.83 -6.18
N ALA A 176 10.04 -8.79 -7.15
CA ALA A 176 9.68 -8.78 -8.57
C ALA A 176 8.99 -10.10 -8.98
N ALA A 177 9.46 -11.24 -8.46
CA ALA A 177 8.84 -12.54 -8.68
C ALA A 177 7.43 -12.62 -8.07
N PHE A 178 7.25 -12.10 -6.87
CA PHE A 178 5.92 -12.00 -6.22
C PHE A 178 4.96 -11.16 -7.06
N ILE A 179 5.38 -9.97 -7.47
CA ILE A 179 4.58 -9.08 -8.33
C ILE A 179 4.22 -9.81 -9.64
N SER A 180 5.19 -10.42 -10.29
CA SER A 180 4.96 -11.15 -11.56
C SER A 180 3.95 -12.27 -11.43
N ARG A 181 3.97 -13.00 -10.31
CA ARG A 181 3.04 -14.11 -10.01
C ARG A 181 1.61 -13.62 -9.86
N HIS A 182 1.43 -12.44 -9.27
CA HIS A 182 0.11 -11.90 -8.93
C HIS A 182 -0.38 -10.83 -9.92
N ALA A 183 0.41 -10.46 -10.91
CA ALA A 183 -0.01 -9.55 -11.96
C ALA A 183 -0.82 -10.29 -13.04
N ALA A 184 -1.94 -9.72 -13.48
CA ALA A 184 -2.67 -10.18 -14.64
C ALA A 184 -1.78 -10.17 -15.92
N PRO A 185 -2.13 -10.90 -16.99
CA PRO A 185 -1.36 -10.87 -18.23
C PRO A 185 -1.16 -9.44 -18.78
N ALA A 186 -2.16 -8.59 -18.66
CA ALA A 186 -2.07 -7.16 -18.93
C ALA A 186 -2.26 -6.40 -17.60
N ALA A 187 -1.14 -6.04 -16.96
CA ALA A 187 -1.17 -5.39 -15.64
C ALA A 187 -0.31 -4.14 -15.58
N GLU A 188 -0.69 -3.24 -14.70
CA GLU A 188 0.10 -2.08 -14.31
C GLU A 188 0.57 -2.22 -12.85
N VAL A 189 1.80 -1.75 -12.55
CA VAL A 189 2.35 -1.75 -11.20
C VAL A 189 2.84 -0.36 -10.86
N TRP A 190 2.47 0.17 -9.69
CA TRP A 190 2.91 1.47 -9.19
C TRP A 190 3.68 1.31 -7.89
N ILE A 191 4.93 1.72 -7.89
CA ILE A 191 5.75 1.76 -6.67
C ILE A 191 6.18 3.20 -6.42
N VAL A 192 5.80 3.75 -5.26
CA VAL A 192 6.32 5.05 -4.80
C VAL A 192 7.54 4.80 -3.92
N ASP A 193 8.69 5.28 -4.37
CA ASP A 193 9.98 5.09 -3.70
C ASP A 193 10.65 6.44 -3.38
N PRO A 194 11.17 6.65 -2.16
CA PRO A 194 11.88 7.87 -1.77
C PRO A 194 13.30 7.96 -2.35
N ASP A 195 13.51 7.42 -3.54
CA ASP A 195 14.78 7.43 -4.29
C ASP A 195 15.89 6.63 -3.62
N ARG A 196 15.55 5.43 -3.10
CA ARG A 196 16.50 4.51 -2.46
C ARG A 196 17.41 3.82 -3.48
N GLY A 197 18.59 3.36 -3.01
CA GLY A 197 19.62 2.77 -3.86
C GLY A 197 19.26 1.44 -4.51
N ASN A 198 18.22 0.74 -4.04
CA ASN A 198 17.83 -0.60 -4.54
C ASN A 198 16.99 -0.55 -5.83
N ARG A 199 16.49 0.63 -6.24
CA ARG A 199 15.67 0.79 -7.45
C ARG A 199 16.27 0.20 -8.73
N PRO A 200 17.56 0.40 -9.07
CA PRO A 200 18.12 -0.17 -10.31
C PRO A 200 18.09 -1.70 -10.35
N ALA A 201 18.28 -2.37 -9.21
CA ALA A 201 18.17 -3.83 -9.12
C ALA A 201 16.72 -4.29 -9.32
N PHE A 202 15.78 -3.62 -8.65
CA PHE A 202 14.36 -3.90 -8.82
C PHE A 202 13.88 -3.68 -10.26
N ASN A 203 14.31 -2.58 -10.93
CA ASN A 203 13.98 -2.34 -12.34
C ASN A 203 14.46 -3.50 -13.25
N ARG A 204 15.66 -4.04 -13.00
CA ARG A 204 16.16 -5.20 -13.77
C ARG A 204 15.31 -6.46 -13.52
N GLY A 205 14.96 -6.73 -12.25
CA GLY A 205 14.09 -7.87 -11.91
C GLY A 205 12.74 -7.76 -12.60
N MET A 206 12.09 -6.58 -12.55
CA MET A 206 10.82 -6.35 -13.25
C MET A 206 10.94 -6.52 -14.77
N ALA A 207 12.02 -6.01 -15.37
CA ALA A 207 12.28 -6.21 -16.81
C ALA A 207 12.46 -7.69 -17.15
N GLY A 208 13.14 -8.48 -16.31
CA GLY A 208 13.28 -9.94 -16.44
C GLY A 208 11.93 -10.67 -16.44
N HIS A 209 10.91 -10.09 -15.80
CA HIS A 209 9.54 -10.60 -15.80
C HIS A 209 8.64 -9.99 -16.90
N GLY A 210 9.23 -9.29 -17.88
CA GLY A 210 8.52 -8.76 -19.04
C GLY A 210 7.75 -7.46 -18.79
N PHE A 211 8.14 -6.71 -17.76
CA PHE A 211 7.59 -5.38 -17.52
C PHE A 211 8.46 -4.29 -18.16
N GLU A 212 7.83 -3.41 -18.91
CA GLU A 212 8.41 -2.14 -19.31
C GLU A 212 8.17 -1.12 -18.19
N HIS A 213 9.11 -0.19 -17.96
CA HIS A 213 8.97 0.79 -16.90
C HIS A 213 9.20 2.22 -17.38
N ARG A 214 8.55 3.14 -16.68
CA ARG A 214 8.82 4.57 -16.70
C ARG A 214 8.89 5.12 -15.29
N GLU A 215 9.58 6.24 -15.10
CA GLU A 215 9.73 6.92 -13.83
C GLU A 215 9.17 8.34 -13.91
N GLU A 216 8.45 8.75 -12.88
CA GLU A 216 7.96 10.11 -12.69
C GLU A 216 8.57 10.67 -11.41
N ARG A 217 9.26 11.80 -11.47
CA ARG A 217 9.76 12.46 -10.26
C ARG A 217 8.60 13.08 -9.49
N LEU A 218 8.51 12.75 -8.22
CA LEU A 218 7.58 13.37 -7.29
C LEU A 218 8.32 14.51 -6.60
N SER A 219 8.15 15.72 -7.10
CA SER A 219 8.81 16.90 -6.54
C SER A 219 7.86 17.74 -5.68
N ARG A 220 8.45 18.62 -4.86
CA ARG A 220 7.79 19.56 -3.94
C ARG A 220 6.70 20.45 -4.55
N SER A 221 6.61 20.53 -5.86
CA SER A 221 5.91 21.61 -6.56
C SER A 221 4.58 21.20 -7.20
N GLN A 222 4.13 19.96 -7.07
CA GLN A 222 2.80 19.62 -7.53
C GLN A 222 1.80 19.87 -6.41
N PRO A 223 0.92 20.89 -6.54
CA PRO A 223 -0.23 21.02 -5.66
C PRO A 223 -1.15 19.85 -5.94
N VAL A 224 -1.09 18.84 -5.11
CA VAL A 224 -2.05 17.74 -5.14
C VAL A 224 -3.21 18.17 -4.25
N GLY A 225 -4.14 18.93 -4.81
CA GLY A 225 -5.31 19.41 -4.08
C GLY A 225 -5.01 20.45 -2.98
N ALA A 226 -6.00 20.78 -2.15
CA ALA A 226 -5.92 21.82 -1.10
C ALA A 226 -4.99 21.50 0.09
N GLY A 227 -4.35 20.33 0.13
CA GLY A 227 -3.36 19.92 1.13
C GLY A 227 -1.98 19.80 0.48
N ALA A 228 -1.07 20.72 0.77
CA ALA A 228 0.32 20.59 0.35
C ALA A 228 0.96 19.41 1.10
N LEU A 229 1.32 18.35 0.39
CA LEU A 229 2.12 17.27 0.96
C LEU A 229 3.51 17.82 1.35
N PRO A 230 4.09 17.38 2.49
CA PRO A 230 5.43 17.79 2.91
C PRO A 230 6.44 17.56 1.80
N GLY A 231 7.48 18.38 1.75
CA GLY A 231 8.53 18.29 0.75
C GLY A 231 9.12 16.89 0.64
N TYR A 232 8.70 16.17 -0.37
CA TYR A 232 9.08 14.80 -0.65
C TYR A 232 10.07 14.76 -1.81
N LYS A 233 11.09 13.90 -1.69
CA LYS A 233 11.99 13.57 -2.78
C LYS A 233 11.83 12.10 -3.08
N GLY A 234 11.30 11.77 -4.24
CA GLY A 234 11.08 10.39 -4.62
C GLY A 234 10.57 10.27 -6.04
N ARG A 235 10.15 9.07 -6.37
CA ARG A 235 9.65 8.72 -7.70
C ARG A 235 8.43 7.85 -7.60
N LEU A 236 7.54 8.00 -8.57
CA LEU A 236 6.58 6.99 -8.94
C LEU A 236 7.22 6.15 -10.05
N LEU A 237 7.40 4.87 -9.78
CA LEU A 237 7.84 3.86 -10.74
C LEU A 237 6.59 3.18 -11.28
N VAL A 238 6.39 3.25 -12.59
CA VAL A 238 5.24 2.63 -13.26
C VAL A 238 5.76 1.54 -14.18
N TYR A 239 5.28 0.32 -13.94
CA TYR A 239 5.63 -0.85 -14.76
C TYR A 239 4.37 -1.34 -15.47
N ARG A 240 4.52 -1.78 -16.72
CA ARG A 240 3.44 -2.34 -17.53
C ARG A 240 3.85 -3.64 -18.18
N ARG A 241 2.95 -4.59 -18.16
CA ARG A 241 3.12 -5.89 -18.85
C ARG A 241 1.89 -6.16 -19.71
N GLY A 242 2.09 -6.79 -20.90
CA GLY A 242 1.03 -7.12 -21.83
C GLY A 242 0.81 -6.06 -22.90
N ALA A 243 -0.02 -6.38 -23.91
CA ALA A 243 -0.32 -5.46 -25.00
C ALA A 243 -0.92 -4.16 -24.44
N ALA A 244 -0.30 -3.05 -24.78
CA ALA A 244 -0.86 -1.74 -24.49
C ALA A 244 -2.25 -1.69 -25.14
N GLY A 245 -3.30 -1.71 -24.32
CA GLY A 245 -4.59 -1.24 -24.77
C GLY A 245 -4.44 0.20 -25.29
N PRO A 246 -5.31 0.67 -26.18
CA PRO A 246 -5.16 1.99 -26.78
C PRO A 246 -5.01 3.01 -25.65
N ALA A 247 -3.87 3.68 -25.64
CA ALA A 247 -3.58 4.75 -24.70
C ALA A 247 -4.74 5.75 -24.82
N THR A 248 -5.58 5.86 -23.79
CA THR A 248 -6.46 7.00 -23.64
C THR A 248 -5.52 8.18 -23.39
N ALA A 249 -5.07 8.75 -24.49
CA ALA A 249 -4.45 10.05 -24.52
C ALA A 249 -5.54 11.04 -24.09
N ALA A 250 -5.66 11.28 -22.79
CA ALA A 250 -6.27 12.48 -22.30
C ALA A 250 -5.39 13.62 -22.83
N ALA A 251 -5.83 14.20 -23.94
CA ALA A 251 -5.25 15.36 -24.55
C ALA A 251 -5.13 16.45 -23.47
N MET A 252 -3.91 16.71 -23.04
CA MET A 252 -3.56 17.99 -22.44
C MET A 252 -3.60 19.02 -23.60
N THR A 253 -4.74 19.68 -23.73
CA THR A 253 -4.83 20.90 -24.53
C THR A 253 -3.97 21.97 -23.82
N PRO A 254 -2.95 22.52 -24.45
CA PRO A 254 -2.26 23.66 -23.89
C PRO A 254 -3.19 24.87 -23.94
N ILE A 255 -3.50 25.45 -22.80
CA ILE A 255 -4.11 26.77 -22.72
C ILE A 255 -3.03 27.76 -23.15
N MET A 256 -3.15 28.27 -24.35
CA MET A 256 -2.37 29.40 -24.86
C MET A 256 -2.93 30.71 -24.29
N ALA A 257 -2.00 31.53 -23.76
CA ALA A 257 -2.04 32.98 -23.46
C ALA A 257 -3.11 33.47 -22.50
#